data_df6acb05985c2753cef9240b709e9e84
#
_entry.id   df6acb05985c2753cef9240b709e9e84
#
_cell.length_a   1.000
_cell.length_b   1.000
_cell.length_c   1.000
_cell.angle_alpha   90.00
_cell.angle_beta   90.00
_cell.angle_gamma   90.00
#
_symmetry.space_group_name_H-M   'P 1'
#
loop_
_entity.id
_entity.type
_entity.pdbx_description
1 polymer ?
#
loop_
_entity_poly.entity_id
_entity_poly.type
_entity_poly.pdbx_seq_one_letter_code
_entity_poly.pdbx_strand_id
1 'polypeptide(L)'
;MTLTIDLNAFPKTTADTPAGSDLLRRVDRRVASYYLAVPLAGEDDRVTVATAYPDNAGALRMLERLLQAVVVPVAGSEDELLAAIARIYPENVPGEAAIMAWSDDPAGIESAVAAADAFGFAFGRPVVVMDTAAIADAVIARAGHDVSLLVARVADEAARERLVRQSPVSLLLARGDYAPIDRALVALRGYGSDHESLQRIWPLLTHQESEVTVLPLTHPRSARPNDSLNGNAAARRHLQQFLRELNGAARRVDIRLSQGDPADQIITELAGGRYDLLVVAAEAEGDFVWHVLSRIEREGVWPGRPVLVVKPPVRTANYE
;
A
#
# COMPACT_ATOMS: atom_id res chain seq x y z
N MET A 1 22.28 -8.33 -31.57
CA MET A 1 21.21 -8.12 -32.54
C MET A 1 20.15 -7.28 -31.86
N THR A 2 20.14 -5.98 -32.14
CA THR A 2 19.19 -5.05 -31.50
C THR A 2 17.89 -5.12 -32.30
N LEU A 3 16.85 -5.71 -31.74
CA LEU A 3 15.50 -5.66 -32.31
C LEU A 3 14.91 -4.28 -31.98
N THR A 4 14.81 -3.40 -32.96
CA THR A 4 14.06 -2.16 -32.82
C THR A 4 12.59 -2.51 -33.04
N ILE A 5 11.78 -2.45 -32.02
CA ILE A 5 10.34 -2.67 -32.10
C ILE A 5 9.67 -1.33 -32.37
N ASP A 6 8.89 -1.25 -33.44
CA ASP A 6 8.04 -0.09 -33.70
C ASP A 6 6.85 -0.09 -32.72
N LEU A 7 6.99 0.62 -31.62
CA LEU A 7 5.93 0.80 -30.63
C LEU A 7 4.71 1.58 -31.19
N ASN A 8 4.81 2.17 -32.38
CA ASN A 8 3.69 2.80 -33.08
C ASN A 8 2.78 1.80 -33.83
N ALA A 9 3.24 0.56 -34.00
CA ALA A 9 2.45 -0.51 -34.60
C ALA A 9 1.39 -1.10 -33.70
N PHE A 10 1.35 -0.70 -32.40
CA PHE A 10 0.36 -1.19 -31.44
C PHE A 10 -1.02 -0.54 -31.65
N PRO A 11 -2.11 -1.30 -31.36
CA PRO A 11 -3.46 -0.82 -31.51
C PRO A 11 -3.71 0.47 -30.72
N LYS A 12 -4.41 1.41 -31.32
CA LYS A 12 -4.65 2.75 -30.77
C LYS A 12 -5.60 2.77 -29.56
N THR A 13 -6.27 1.66 -29.26
CA THR A 13 -7.16 1.51 -28.08
C THR A 13 -7.12 0.09 -27.55
N THR A 14 -7.33 -0.09 -26.23
CA THR A 14 -7.40 -1.39 -25.55
C THR A 14 -8.59 -2.26 -26.00
N ALA A 15 -9.55 -1.68 -26.75
CA ALA A 15 -10.76 -2.36 -27.21
C ALA A 15 -10.55 -3.22 -28.47
N ASP A 16 -9.51 -2.92 -29.27
CA ASP A 16 -9.36 -3.49 -30.61
C ASP A 16 -8.53 -4.79 -30.68
N THR A 17 -8.01 -5.28 -29.54
CA THR A 17 -7.16 -6.48 -29.55
C THR A 17 -7.54 -7.44 -28.43
N PRO A 18 -8.37 -8.48 -28.69
CA PRO A 18 -8.87 -9.38 -27.64
C PRO A 18 -7.76 -10.11 -26.83
N ALA A 19 -6.69 -10.53 -27.47
CA ALA A 19 -5.55 -11.17 -26.79
C ALA A 19 -4.67 -10.17 -26.03
N GLY A 20 -4.56 -8.93 -26.49
CA GLY A 20 -3.77 -7.88 -25.83
C GLY A 20 -4.49 -7.25 -24.63
N SER A 21 -5.83 -7.21 -24.66
CA SER A 21 -6.60 -6.56 -23.58
C SER A 21 -6.52 -7.28 -22.25
N ASP A 22 -6.32 -8.59 -22.21
CA ASP A 22 -6.17 -9.35 -20.97
C ASP A 22 -4.79 -9.14 -20.35
N LEU A 23 -3.74 -9.13 -21.15
CA LEU A 23 -2.37 -8.83 -20.69
C LEU A 23 -2.27 -7.40 -20.16
N LEU A 24 -2.90 -6.44 -20.84
CA LEU A 24 -2.95 -5.04 -20.42
C LEU A 24 -3.76 -4.83 -19.13
N ARG A 25 -4.74 -5.69 -18.84
CA ARG A 25 -5.46 -5.68 -17.57
C ARG A 25 -4.65 -6.23 -16.40
N ARG A 26 -3.77 -7.20 -16.66
CA ARG A 26 -2.87 -7.78 -15.64
C ARG A 26 -1.70 -6.86 -15.30
N VAL A 27 -1.20 -6.12 -16.29
CA VAL A 27 -0.21 -5.05 -16.11
C VAL A 27 -0.95 -3.73 -16.31
N ASP A 28 -1.53 -3.20 -15.25
CA ASP A 28 -2.24 -1.92 -15.32
C ASP A 28 -1.27 -0.75 -15.58
N ARG A 29 -1.84 0.46 -15.80
CA ARG A 29 -1.03 1.67 -16.07
C ARG A 29 0.03 1.93 -15.00
N ARG A 30 -0.26 1.63 -13.75
CA ARG A 30 0.62 1.88 -12.60
C ARG A 30 1.86 1.03 -12.67
N VAL A 31 1.65 -0.28 -12.86
CA VAL A 31 2.72 -1.25 -13.04
C VAL A 31 3.53 -0.89 -14.29
N ALA A 32 2.84 -0.57 -15.39
CA ALA A 32 3.47 -0.16 -16.63
C ALA A 32 4.34 1.09 -16.45
N SER A 33 3.82 2.13 -15.79
CA SER A 33 4.56 3.37 -15.54
C SER A 33 5.71 3.16 -14.56
N TYR A 34 5.49 2.36 -13.52
CA TYR A 34 6.49 2.11 -12.50
C TYR A 34 7.71 1.36 -13.02
N TYR A 35 7.47 0.26 -13.73
CA TYR A 35 8.54 -0.57 -14.30
C TYR A 35 8.98 -0.11 -15.69
N LEU A 36 8.40 0.99 -16.20
CA LEU A 36 8.56 1.40 -17.60
C LEU A 36 8.47 0.18 -18.51
N ALA A 37 7.35 -0.55 -18.41
CA ALA A 37 7.17 -1.85 -19.02
C ALA A 37 5.79 -1.97 -19.67
N VAL A 38 5.75 -2.43 -20.92
CA VAL A 38 4.53 -2.62 -21.69
C VAL A 38 4.49 -4.04 -22.25
N PRO A 39 3.47 -4.85 -21.90
CA PRO A 39 3.27 -6.16 -22.55
C PRO A 39 2.98 -5.98 -24.04
N LEU A 40 3.71 -6.71 -24.88
CA LEU A 40 3.60 -6.59 -26.34
C LEU A 40 2.81 -7.74 -26.95
N ALA A 41 3.17 -8.98 -26.62
CA ALA A 41 2.56 -10.19 -27.13
C ALA A 41 2.69 -11.33 -26.10
N GLY A 42 1.72 -12.24 -26.11
CA GLY A 42 1.78 -13.48 -25.33
C GLY A 42 1.60 -14.67 -26.25
N GLU A 43 2.46 -15.67 -26.12
CA GLU A 43 2.37 -16.98 -26.78
C GLU A 43 2.59 -18.05 -25.73
N ASP A 44 1.63 -18.96 -25.58
CA ASP A 44 1.65 -20.03 -24.58
C ASP A 44 1.85 -19.49 -23.15
N ASP A 45 2.97 -19.85 -22.52
CA ASP A 45 3.38 -19.46 -21.16
C ASP A 45 4.39 -18.31 -21.16
N ARG A 46 4.61 -17.62 -22.30
CA ARG A 46 5.60 -16.54 -22.47
C ARG A 46 4.94 -15.24 -22.86
N VAL A 47 5.40 -14.14 -22.26
CA VAL A 47 4.97 -12.79 -22.62
C VAL A 47 6.17 -11.93 -22.95
N THR A 48 6.19 -11.36 -24.14
CA THR A 48 7.19 -10.35 -24.51
C THR A 48 6.80 -9.03 -23.88
N VAL A 49 7.74 -8.39 -23.18
CA VAL A 49 7.52 -7.12 -22.49
C VAL A 49 8.60 -6.13 -22.90
N ALA A 50 8.21 -4.99 -23.49
CA ALA A 50 9.12 -3.87 -23.68
C ALA A 50 9.37 -3.19 -22.35
N THR A 51 10.63 -2.94 -21.99
CA THR A 51 11.01 -2.28 -20.73
C THR A 51 12.29 -1.46 -20.87
N ALA A 52 12.39 -0.36 -20.12
CA ALA A 52 13.60 0.43 -20.04
C ALA A 52 14.72 -0.29 -19.27
N TYR A 53 14.36 -1.29 -18.44
CA TYR A 53 15.29 -1.97 -17.53
C TYR A 53 15.29 -3.50 -17.75
N PRO A 54 15.73 -3.99 -18.93
CA PRO A 54 15.66 -5.41 -19.29
C PRO A 54 16.52 -6.32 -18.39
N ASP A 55 17.50 -5.76 -17.69
CA ASP A 55 18.39 -6.49 -16.79
C ASP A 55 17.94 -6.41 -15.31
N ASN A 56 16.83 -5.72 -15.02
CA ASN A 56 16.30 -5.63 -13.66
C ASN A 56 15.55 -6.91 -13.27
N ALA A 57 16.26 -7.87 -12.70
CA ALA A 57 15.71 -9.16 -12.30
C ALA A 57 14.52 -9.05 -11.29
N GLY A 58 14.50 -7.99 -10.47
CA GLY A 58 13.39 -7.73 -9.53
C GLY A 58 12.12 -7.36 -10.27
N ALA A 59 12.21 -6.42 -11.20
CA ALA A 59 11.10 -5.98 -12.05
C ALA A 59 10.55 -7.15 -12.89
N LEU A 60 11.45 -7.93 -13.51
CA LEU A 60 11.04 -9.06 -14.36
C LEU A 60 10.29 -10.13 -13.56
N ARG A 61 10.78 -10.52 -12.38
CA ARG A 61 10.07 -11.47 -11.51
C ARG A 61 8.69 -10.97 -11.08
N MET A 62 8.54 -9.66 -10.84
CA MET A 62 7.24 -9.09 -10.51
C MET A 62 6.29 -9.17 -11.71
N LEU A 63 6.75 -8.80 -12.90
CA LEU A 63 5.97 -8.89 -14.13
C LEU A 63 5.58 -10.35 -14.44
N GLU A 64 6.48 -11.32 -14.28
CA GLU A 64 6.18 -12.76 -14.43
C GLU A 64 5.05 -13.21 -13.51
N ARG A 65 5.08 -12.75 -12.26
CA ARG A 65 4.02 -13.06 -11.30
C ARG A 65 2.66 -12.46 -11.69
N LEU A 66 2.64 -11.20 -12.12
CA LEU A 66 1.41 -10.52 -12.55
C LEU A 66 0.84 -11.12 -13.82
N LEU A 67 1.70 -11.42 -14.77
CA LEU A 67 1.33 -12.00 -16.06
C LEU A 67 1.05 -13.50 -15.98
N GLN A 68 1.52 -14.17 -14.92
CA GLN A 68 1.48 -15.63 -14.77
C GLN A 68 2.12 -16.37 -15.96
N ALA A 69 3.22 -15.80 -16.45
CA ALA A 69 3.94 -16.26 -17.64
C ALA A 69 5.42 -15.90 -17.52
N VAL A 70 6.27 -16.57 -18.28
CA VAL A 70 7.69 -16.22 -18.39
C VAL A 70 7.83 -14.93 -19.16
N VAL A 71 8.47 -13.92 -18.60
CA VAL A 71 8.71 -12.63 -19.26
C VAL A 71 9.94 -12.69 -20.14
N VAL A 72 9.75 -12.33 -21.40
CA VAL A 72 10.85 -12.14 -22.36
C VAL A 72 11.05 -10.63 -22.52
N PRO A 73 12.07 -10.04 -21.86
CA PRO A 73 12.26 -8.59 -21.90
C PRO A 73 12.85 -8.15 -23.24
N VAL A 74 12.34 -7.01 -23.73
CA VAL A 74 12.87 -6.30 -24.90
C VAL A 74 13.17 -4.87 -24.47
N ALA A 75 14.38 -4.40 -24.80
CA ALA A 75 14.80 -3.05 -24.44
C ALA A 75 14.01 -1.99 -25.25
N GLY A 76 13.49 -0.98 -24.53
CA GLY A 76 12.90 0.24 -25.09
C GLY A 76 13.51 1.47 -24.44
N SER A 77 13.45 2.64 -25.09
CA SER A 77 13.85 3.89 -24.43
C SER A 77 12.77 4.37 -23.45
N GLU A 78 13.17 5.09 -22.40
CA GLU A 78 12.22 5.64 -21.40
C GLU A 78 11.15 6.52 -22.06
N ASP A 79 11.56 7.42 -22.97
CA ASP A 79 10.65 8.34 -23.66
C ASP A 79 9.62 7.60 -24.52
N GLU A 80 10.06 6.59 -25.28
CA GLU A 80 9.15 5.75 -26.10
C GLU A 80 8.16 4.97 -25.24
N LEU A 81 8.63 4.41 -24.11
CA LEU A 81 7.78 3.66 -23.20
C LEU A 81 6.78 4.56 -22.49
N LEU A 82 7.18 5.74 -22.02
CA LEU A 82 6.25 6.72 -21.44
C LEU A 82 5.18 7.16 -22.44
N ALA A 83 5.58 7.44 -23.71
CA ALA A 83 4.64 7.77 -24.77
C ALA A 83 3.68 6.60 -25.09
N ALA A 84 4.19 5.36 -25.11
CA ALA A 84 3.38 4.17 -25.31
C ALA A 84 2.40 3.94 -24.14
N ILE A 85 2.86 4.08 -22.91
CA ILE A 85 2.01 3.94 -21.71
C ILE A 85 0.89 4.99 -21.74
N ALA A 86 1.20 6.26 -22.01
CA ALA A 86 0.18 7.31 -22.10
C ALA A 86 -0.87 7.02 -23.18
N ARG A 87 -0.47 6.40 -24.27
CA ARG A 87 -1.36 6.04 -25.38
C ARG A 87 -2.20 4.79 -25.11
N ILE A 88 -1.59 3.74 -24.54
CA ILE A 88 -2.21 2.43 -24.32
C ILE A 88 -3.12 2.47 -23.08
N TYR A 89 -2.68 3.16 -22.05
CA TYR A 89 -3.40 3.31 -20.79
C TYR A 89 -3.89 4.76 -20.66
N PRO A 90 -5.15 5.05 -20.94
CA PRO A 90 -5.70 6.41 -20.87
C PRO A 90 -5.51 7.03 -19.48
N GLU A 91 -5.31 8.34 -19.41
CA GLU A 91 -4.99 9.07 -18.16
C GLU A 91 -6.07 8.99 -17.09
N ASN A 92 -7.30 8.78 -17.48
CA ASN A 92 -8.43 8.67 -16.56
C ASN A 92 -9.21 7.39 -16.84
N VAL A 93 -8.85 6.31 -16.15
CA VAL A 93 -9.83 5.24 -15.94
C VAL A 93 -10.80 5.78 -14.88
N PRO A 94 -12.09 6.00 -15.19
CA PRO A 94 -13.06 6.39 -14.17
C PRO A 94 -13.05 5.36 -13.05
N GLY A 95 -12.69 5.77 -11.83
CA GLY A 95 -12.65 4.90 -10.65
C GLY A 95 -11.29 4.72 -9.98
N GLU A 96 -10.20 5.32 -10.47
CA GLU A 96 -8.92 5.31 -9.74
C GLU A 96 -8.91 6.37 -8.64
N ALA A 97 -9.21 5.92 -7.43
CA ALA A 97 -9.23 6.79 -6.27
C ALA A 97 -7.85 7.39 -5.99
N ALA A 98 -7.78 8.72 -5.88
CA ALA A 98 -6.56 9.48 -5.61
C ALA A 98 -5.99 9.19 -4.22
N ILE A 99 -4.74 9.61 -3.99
CA ILE A 99 -4.19 9.81 -2.65
C ILE A 99 -4.39 11.28 -2.30
N MET A 100 -5.00 11.55 -1.14
CA MET A 100 -5.25 12.90 -0.69
C MET A 100 -4.25 13.30 0.39
N ALA A 101 -3.54 14.41 0.18
CA ALA A 101 -2.66 15.01 1.17
C ALA A 101 -3.34 16.17 1.89
N TRP A 102 -3.21 16.23 3.22
CA TRP A 102 -3.73 17.32 4.03
C TRP A 102 -2.88 17.57 5.28
N SER A 103 -2.89 18.81 5.74
CA SER A 103 -2.35 19.19 7.05
C SER A 103 -3.21 20.29 7.66
N ASP A 104 -3.40 20.28 8.97
CA ASP A 104 -4.01 21.35 9.74
C ASP A 104 -3.04 22.52 10.03
N ASP A 105 -1.76 22.34 9.65
CA ASP A 105 -0.70 23.35 9.77
C ASP A 105 -0.05 23.57 8.40
N PRO A 106 -0.04 24.82 7.89
CA PRO A 106 0.63 25.15 6.63
C PRO A 106 2.10 24.72 6.56
N ALA A 107 2.82 24.74 7.67
CA ALA A 107 4.19 24.25 7.73
C ALA A 107 4.31 22.74 7.58
N GLY A 108 3.23 22.01 7.82
CA GLY A 108 3.18 20.56 7.74
C GLY A 108 2.83 20.00 6.37
N ILE A 109 2.28 20.83 5.48
CA ILE A 109 1.72 20.33 4.20
C ILE A 109 2.78 19.73 3.28
N GLU A 110 3.99 20.30 3.23
CA GLU A 110 5.07 19.78 2.39
C GLU A 110 5.44 18.34 2.78
N SER A 111 5.49 18.05 4.07
CA SER A 111 5.76 16.70 4.56
C SER A 111 4.62 15.71 4.24
N ALA A 112 3.36 16.17 4.33
CA ALA A 112 2.22 15.35 3.93
C ALA A 112 2.22 15.06 2.42
N VAL A 113 2.55 16.07 1.60
CA VAL A 113 2.66 15.94 0.14
C VAL A 113 3.80 15.00 -0.22
N ALA A 114 5.00 15.16 0.36
CA ALA A 114 6.14 14.27 0.09
C ALA A 114 5.83 12.81 0.41
N ALA A 115 5.14 12.55 1.53
CA ALA A 115 4.67 11.22 1.86
C ALA A 115 3.61 10.72 0.87
N ALA A 116 2.65 11.57 0.49
CA ALA A 116 1.60 11.22 -0.47
C ALA A 116 2.18 10.92 -1.85
N ASP A 117 3.17 11.68 -2.31
CA ASP A 117 3.86 11.45 -3.58
C ASP A 117 4.59 10.11 -3.60
N ALA A 118 5.29 9.75 -2.52
CA ALA A 118 5.96 8.47 -2.41
C ALA A 118 4.96 7.29 -2.48
N PHE A 119 3.82 7.41 -1.79
CA PHE A 119 2.75 6.42 -1.87
C PHE A 119 2.05 6.48 -3.23
N GLY A 120 1.82 7.68 -3.78
CA GLY A 120 1.25 7.90 -5.11
C GLY A 120 2.07 7.19 -6.18
N PHE A 121 3.38 7.36 -6.12
CA PHE A 121 4.30 6.69 -7.02
C PHE A 121 4.25 5.16 -6.86
N ALA A 122 4.35 4.64 -5.63
CA ALA A 122 4.31 3.20 -5.37
C ALA A 122 2.98 2.56 -5.80
N PHE A 123 1.87 3.30 -5.69
CA PHE A 123 0.52 2.82 -6.03
C PHE A 123 0.08 3.24 -7.44
N GLY A 124 0.87 4.04 -8.16
CA GLY A 124 0.50 4.62 -9.45
C GLY A 124 -0.76 5.47 -9.39
N ARG A 125 -0.95 6.26 -8.35
CA ARG A 125 -2.15 7.06 -8.12
C ARG A 125 -1.84 8.55 -8.11
N PRO A 126 -2.74 9.39 -8.63
CA PRO A 126 -2.56 10.84 -8.54
C PRO A 126 -2.66 11.30 -7.09
N VAL A 127 -1.90 12.35 -6.77
CA VAL A 127 -1.98 13.03 -5.49
C VAL A 127 -2.84 14.28 -5.63
N VAL A 128 -3.76 14.46 -4.69
CA VAL A 128 -4.62 15.65 -4.58
C VAL A 128 -4.32 16.32 -3.25
N VAL A 129 -4.01 17.61 -3.28
CA VAL A 129 -3.72 18.38 -2.07
C VAL A 129 -4.98 19.08 -1.62
N MET A 130 -5.35 18.92 -0.36
CA MET A 130 -6.46 19.61 0.27
C MET A 130 -5.98 20.95 0.88
N ASP A 131 -6.86 21.95 0.88
CA ASP A 131 -6.58 23.22 1.52
C ASP A 131 -6.32 23.02 3.03
N THR A 132 -5.25 23.61 3.53
CA THR A 132 -4.88 23.57 4.95
C THR A 132 -5.87 24.29 5.87
N ALA A 133 -6.67 25.22 5.34
CA ALA A 133 -7.76 25.86 6.07
C ALA A 133 -8.99 24.94 6.25
N ALA A 134 -9.03 23.80 5.59
CA ALA A 134 -10.13 22.85 5.73
C ALA A 134 -10.11 22.21 7.13
N ILE A 135 -11.28 22.10 7.75
CA ILE A 135 -11.44 21.38 9.01
C ILE A 135 -11.50 19.85 8.77
N ALA A 136 -11.17 19.09 9.80
CA ALA A 136 -11.13 17.61 9.72
C ALA A 136 -12.42 17.00 9.14
N ASP A 137 -13.59 17.51 9.47
CA ASP A 137 -14.88 16.99 8.96
C ASP A 137 -15.02 17.17 7.43
N ALA A 138 -14.55 18.29 6.90
CA ALA A 138 -14.54 18.53 5.45
C ALA A 138 -13.56 17.59 4.74
N VAL A 139 -12.40 17.33 5.37
CA VAL A 139 -11.41 16.37 4.88
C VAL A 139 -11.98 14.94 4.86
N ILE A 140 -12.65 14.52 5.94
CA ILE A 140 -13.30 13.22 6.06
C ILE A 140 -14.39 13.05 4.99
N ALA A 141 -15.25 14.06 4.83
CA ALA A 141 -16.29 14.05 3.81
C ALA A 141 -15.69 13.93 2.40
N ARG A 142 -14.65 14.69 2.09
CA ARG A 142 -13.97 14.64 0.79
C ARG A 142 -13.26 13.30 0.56
N ALA A 143 -12.68 12.71 1.62
CA ALA A 143 -12.01 11.41 1.54
C ALA A 143 -12.97 10.26 1.18
N GLY A 144 -14.26 10.40 1.43
CA GLY A 144 -15.28 9.45 1.02
C GLY A 144 -15.56 9.39 -0.50
N HIS A 145 -14.97 10.32 -1.28
CA HIS A 145 -15.19 10.43 -2.71
C HIS A 145 -13.88 10.30 -3.48
N ASP A 146 -13.73 9.20 -4.23
CA ASP A 146 -12.60 8.97 -5.14
C ASP A 146 -11.19 9.10 -4.49
N VAL A 147 -11.10 8.79 -3.19
CA VAL A 147 -9.84 8.73 -2.44
C VAL A 147 -9.62 7.32 -1.94
N SER A 148 -8.40 6.83 -2.08
CA SER A 148 -8.00 5.48 -1.61
C SER A 148 -7.18 5.51 -0.33
N LEU A 149 -6.46 6.60 -0.11
CA LEU A 149 -5.61 6.83 1.03
C LEU A 149 -5.63 8.32 1.37
N LEU A 150 -5.83 8.63 2.64
CA LEU A 150 -5.61 9.96 3.19
C LEU A 150 -4.23 10.00 3.84
N VAL A 151 -3.38 10.92 3.42
CA VAL A 151 -2.10 11.23 4.06
C VAL A 151 -2.28 12.54 4.81
N ALA A 152 -2.18 12.51 6.12
CA ALA A 152 -2.43 13.67 6.95
C ALA A 152 -1.29 13.93 7.93
N ARG A 153 -0.83 15.18 8.00
CA ARG A 153 0.00 15.67 9.09
C ARG A 153 -0.86 16.58 9.98
N VAL A 154 -1.09 16.14 11.21
CA VAL A 154 -2.07 16.76 12.11
C VAL A 154 -1.42 17.07 13.43
N ALA A 155 -1.36 18.35 13.77
CA ALA A 155 -0.86 18.86 15.04
C ALA A 155 -1.95 18.80 16.14
N ASP A 156 -3.19 19.13 15.78
CA ASP A 156 -4.32 19.10 16.70
C ASP A 156 -4.74 17.67 17.05
N GLU A 157 -4.74 17.35 18.34
CA GLU A 157 -5.07 16.02 18.85
C GLU A 157 -6.54 15.64 18.56
N ALA A 158 -7.48 16.59 18.69
CA ALA A 158 -8.90 16.32 18.47
C ALA A 158 -9.18 16.06 16.98
N ALA A 159 -8.54 16.80 16.07
CA ALA A 159 -8.63 16.56 14.64
C ALA A 159 -8.03 15.19 14.29
N ARG A 160 -6.90 14.83 14.86
CA ARG A 160 -6.25 13.54 14.66
C ARG A 160 -7.11 12.38 15.16
N GLU A 161 -7.69 12.46 16.36
CA GLU A 161 -8.64 11.46 16.87
C GLU A 161 -9.82 11.30 15.90
N ARG A 162 -10.37 12.41 15.44
CA ARG A 162 -11.51 12.41 14.51
C ARG A 162 -11.19 11.72 13.20
N LEU A 163 -10.02 11.99 12.61
CA LEU A 163 -9.55 11.29 11.41
C LEU A 163 -9.37 9.79 11.65
N VAL A 164 -8.73 9.40 12.75
CA VAL A 164 -8.51 7.98 13.09
C VAL A 164 -9.83 7.24 13.24
N ARG A 165 -10.81 7.85 13.89
CA ARG A 165 -12.12 7.22 14.13
C ARG A 165 -13.02 7.22 12.91
N GLN A 166 -13.07 8.32 12.17
CA GLN A 166 -14.15 8.59 11.21
C GLN A 166 -13.71 8.55 9.76
N SER A 167 -12.39 8.49 9.45
CA SER A 167 -11.95 8.38 8.06
C SER A 167 -12.58 7.16 7.37
N PRO A 168 -13.23 7.33 6.22
CA PRO A 168 -13.82 6.23 5.46
C PRO A 168 -12.76 5.42 4.69
N VAL A 169 -11.53 5.94 4.61
CA VAL A 169 -10.42 5.32 3.89
C VAL A 169 -9.22 5.14 4.83
N SER A 170 -8.26 4.32 4.42
CA SER A 170 -7.01 4.16 5.15
C SER A 170 -6.31 5.51 5.32
N LEU A 171 -5.64 5.68 6.46
CA LEU A 171 -5.03 6.95 6.87
C LEU A 171 -3.55 6.75 7.18
N LEU A 172 -2.68 7.47 6.47
CA LEU A 172 -1.28 7.62 6.86
C LEU A 172 -1.13 8.91 7.68
N LEU A 173 -0.85 8.75 8.96
CA LEU A 173 -0.44 9.88 9.81
C LEU A 173 1.02 10.16 9.58
N ALA A 174 1.33 11.18 8.78
CA ALA A 174 2.68 11.66 8.55
C ALA A 174 3.17 12.42 9.80
N ARG A 175 4.41 12.15 10.21
CA ARG A 175 5.05 12.75 11.38
C ARG A 175 6.49 13.05 11.03
N GLY A 176 6.91 14.29 11.15
CA GLY A 176 8.24 14.71 10.70
C GLY A 176 8.38 14.72 9.18
N ASP A 177 9.60 14.80 8.69
CA ASP A 177 9.90 14.75 7.26
C ASP A 177 9.79 13.32 6.75
N TYR A 178 9.34 13.17 5.52
CA TYR A 178 9.25 11.86 4.89
C TYR A 178 10.65 11.27 4.68
N ALA A 179 10.83 10.03 5.11
CA ALA A 179 12.00 9.23 4.83
C ALA A 179 11.59 7.89 4.20
N PRO A 180 12.45 7.27 3.39
CA PRO A 180 12.20 5.92 2.88
C PRO A 180 11.91 4.94 4.00
N ILE A 181 11.06 3.96 3.74
CA ILE A 181 10.62 2.95 4.71
C ILE A 181 11.46 1.69 4.51
N ASP A 182 12.57 1.58 5.21
CA ASP A 182 13.41 0.38 5.17
C ASP A 182 12.82 -0.75 6.01
N ARG A 183 12.13 -0.42 7.11
CA ARG A 183 11.57 -1.40 8.05
C ARG A 183 10.16 -1.04 8.48
N ALA A 184 9.23 -1.95 8.24
CA ALA A 184 7.84 -1.81 8.66
C ALA A 184 7.49 -2.80 9.77
N LEU A 185 6.80 -2.32 10.81
CA LEU A 185 6.13 -3.16 11.80
C LEU A 185 4.65 -3.27 11.42
N VAL A 186 4.18 -4.49 11.20
CA VAL A 186 2.77 -4.75 10.85
C VAL A 186 2.10 -5.49 12.00
N ALA A 187 1.23 -4.78 12.72
CA ALA A 187 0.47 -5.33 13.82
C ALA A 187 -0.85 -5.93 13.32
N LEU A 188 -1.02 -7.24 13.50
CA LEU A 188 -2.18 -8.01 13.05
C LEU A 188 -3.05 -8.45 14.23
N ARG A 189 -4.34 -8.23 14.10
CA ARG A 189 -5.32 -8.58 15.14
C ARG A 189 -5.94 -9.97 14.94
N GLY A 190 -5.68 -10.66 13.83
CA GLY A 190 -6.23 -11.97 13.51
C GLY A 190 -7.63 -11.93 12.90
N TYR A 191 -8.05 -10.77 12.36
CA TYR A 191 -9.33 -10.61 11.66
C TYR A 191 -9.15 -10.71 10.13
N GLY A 192 -10.23 -10.99 9.41
CA GLY A 192 -10.19 -11.05 7.93
C GLY A 192 -9.74 -9.75 7.28
N SER A 193 -9.94 -8.60 7.94
CA SER A 193 -9.43 -7.29 7.51
C SER A 193 -7.90 -7.17 7.50
N ASP A 194 -7.19 -8.03 8.22
CA ASP A 194 -5.72 -8.01 8.22
C ASP A 194 -5.14 -8.32 6.84
N HIS A 195 -5.78 -9.21 6.08
CA HIS A 195 -5.37 -9.54 4.72
C HIS A 195 -5.56 -8.35 3.75
N GLU A 196 -6.69 -7.65 3.85
CA GLU A 196 -6.94 -6.43 3.08
C GLU A 196 -5.95 -5.32 3.44
N SER A 197 -5.56 -5.26 4.71
CA SER A 197 -4.56 -4.33 5.21
C SER A 197 -3.23 -4.46 4.48
N LEU A 198 -2.83 -5.70 4.20
CA LEU A 198 -1.58 -5.94 3.47
C LEU A 198 -1.65 -5.63 2.00
N GLN A 199 -2.73 -6.01 1.35
CA GLN A 199 -2.88 -5.70 -0.07
C GLN A 199 -2.73 -4.20 -0.33
N ARG A 200 -3.12 -3.38 0.66
CA ARG A 200 -3.00 -1.92 0.57
C ARG A 200 -1.59 -1.38 0.75
N ILE A 201 -0.72 -2.06 1.50
CA ILE A 201 0.68 -1.62 1.69
C ILE A 201 1.67 -2.37 0.81
N TRP A 202 1.21 -3.44 0.18
CA TRP A 202 2.03 -4.33 -0.62
C TRP A 202 2.88 -3.63 -1.69
N PRO A 203 2.30 -2.71 -2.51
CA PRO A 203 3.09 -1.99 -3.50
C PRO A 203 4.23 -1.18 -2.89
N LEU A 204 3.98 -0.54 -1.74
CA LEU A 204 5.00 0.23 -1.03
C LEU A 204 6.14 -0.65 -0.52
N LEU A 205 5.81 -1.77 0.14
CA LEU A 205 6.81 -2.68 0.67
C LEU A 205 7.66 -3.31 -0.42
N THR A 206 7.04 -3.62 -1.56
CA THR A 206 7.72 -4.17 -2.73
C THR A 206 8.61 -3.12 -3.40
N HIS A 207 8.09 -1.89 -3.54
CA HIS A 207 8.80 -0.80 -4.17
C HIS A 207 10.08 -0.42 -3.42
N GLN A 208 10.01 -0.37 -2.09
CA GLN A 208 11.13 0.06 -1.25
C GLN A 208 12.01 -1.10 -0.77
N GLU A 209 11.71 -2.33 -1.19
CA GLU A 209 12.41 -3.54 -0.72
C GLU A 209 12.50 -3.62 0.81
N SER A 210 11.42 -3.20 1.48
CA SER A 210 11.39 -3.06 2.93
C SER A 210 11.55 -4.40 3.65
N GLU A 211 12.17 -4.38 4.83
CA GLU A 211 12.08 -5.48 5.80
C GLU A 211 10.76 -5.36 6.57
N VAL A 212 10.06 -6.47 6.74
CA VAL A 212 8.76 -6.48 7.42
C VAL A 212 8.83 -7.34 8.66
N THR A 213 8.48 -6.75 9.79
CA THR A 213 8.22 -7.50 11.01
C THR A 213 6.72 -7.62 11.22
N VAL A 214 6.23 -8.84 11.31
CA VAL A 214 4.83 -9.14 11.58
C VAL A 214 4.67 -9.42 13.07
N LEU A 215 3.80 -8.68 13.74
CA LEU A 215 3.43 -8.83 15.13
C LEU A 215 1.96 -9.27 15.24
N PRO A 216 1.70 -10.61 15.33
CA PRO A 216 0.36 -11.10 15.62
C PRO A 216 -0.01 -10.76 17.07
N LEU A 217 -1.02 -9.91 17.25
CA LEU A 217 -1.49 -9.49 18.56
C LEU A 217 -2.30 -10.61 19.23
N THR A 218 -1.92 -10.97 20.44
CA THR A 218 -2.60 -12.01 21.21
C THR A 218 -3.48 -11.38 22.28
N HIS A 219 -4.73 -11.84 22.41
CA HIS A 219 -5.62 -11.33 23.44
C HIS A 219 -5.26 -11.96 24.80
N PRO A 220 -5.33 -11.22 25.94
CA PRO A 220 -4.98 -11.72 27.28
C PRO A 220 -5.77 -12.96 27.74
N ARG A 221 -6.94 -13.22 27.13
CA ARG A 221 -7.77 -14.40 27.41
C ARG A 221 -7.29 -15.69 26.74
N SER A 222 -6.33 -15.62 25.85
CA SER A 222 -5.72 -16.81 25.25
C SER A 222 -4.62 -17.31 26.18
N ALA A 223 -4.90 -18.36 26.95
CA ALA A 223 -4.02 -18.86 28.01
C ALA A 223 -2.65 -19.37 27.51
N ARG A 224 -2.46 -19.51 26.20
CA ARG A 224 -1.19 -19.91 25.55
C ARG A 224 -1.00 -19.17 24.23
N PRO A 225 0.26 -18.81 23.85
CA PRO A 225 0.55 -18.17 22.55
C PRO A 225 0.05 -18.96 21.35
N ASN A 226 -0.01 -20.29 21.51
CA ASN A 226 -0.55 -21.19 20.49
C ASN A 226 -2.08 -21.26 20.46
N ASP A 227 -2.79 -20.83 21.50
CA ASP A 227 -4.25 -21.00 21.57
C ASP A 227 -4.98 -19.92 20.74
N SER A 228 -4.42 -18.71 20.63
CA SER A 228 -4.98 -17.66 19.76
C SER A 228 -4.84 -18.04 18.27
N LEU A 229 -3.75 -18.68 17.90
CA LEU A 229 -3.53 -19.23 16.55
C LEU A 229 -4.14 -20.63 16.38
N ASN A 230 -4.22 -21.45 17.47
CA ASN A 230 -4.74 -22.82 17.42
C ASN A 230 -6.26 -22.89 17.58
N GLY A 231 -6.87 -21.94 18.31
CA GLY A 231 -8.32 -21.90 18.53
C GLY A 231 -9.12 -21.38 17.33
N ASN A 232 -8.49 -20.62 16.41
CA ASN A 232 -9.14 -20.09 15.24
C ASN A 232 -8.42 -20.55 13.95
N ALA A 233 -8.88 -21.66 13.38
CA ALA A 233 -8.32 -22.21 12.14
C ALA A 233 -8.42 -21.23 10.95
N ALA A 234 -9.36 -20.29 10.97
CA ALA A 234 -9.48 -19.23 9.98
C ALA A 234 -8.36 -18.20 10.13
N ALA A 235 -8.12 -17.70 11.35
CA ALA A 235 -7.04 -16.74 11.63
C ALA A 235 -5.66 -17.30 11.26
N ARG A 236 -5.42 -18.60 11.54
CA ARG A 236 -4.18 -19.26 11.14
C ARG A 236 -4.03 -19.35 9.63
N ARG A 237 -5.09 -19.71 8.90
CA ARG A 237 -5.05 -19.76 7.43
C ARG A 237 -4.79 -18.40 6.83
N HIS A 238 -5.43 -17.35 7.35
CA HIS A 238 -5.20 -15.98 6.93
C HIS A 238 -3.76 -15.53 7.19
N LEU A 239 -3.21 -15.80 8.36
CA LEU A 239 -1.81 -15.51 8.66
C LEU A 239 -0.84 -16.29 7.75
N GLN A 240 -1.10 -17.57 7.49
CA GLN A 240 -0.26 -18.37 6.60
C GLN A 240 -0.31 -17.87 5.14
N GLN A 241 -1.49 -17.51 4.65
CA GLN A 241 -1.65 -16.93 3.32
C GLN A 241 -0.91 -15.58 3.24
N PHE A 242 -1.13 -14.73 4.22
CA PHE A 242 -0.42 -13.49 4.43
C PHE A 242 1.11 -13.64 4.36
N LEU A 243 1.68 -14.56 5.13
CA LEU A 243 3.13 -14.77 5.15
C LEU A 243 3.67 -15.30 3.82
N ARG A 244 2.90 -16.13 3.10
CA ARG A 244 3.29 -16.57 1.76
C ARG A 244 3.32 -15.41 0.76
N GLU A 245 2.35 -14.52 0.83
CA GLU A 245 2.29 -13.33 -0.01
C GLU A 245 3.45 -12.39 0.32
N LEU A 246 3.71 -12.11 1.60
CA LEU A 246 4.83 -11.28 2.05
C LEU A 246 6.21 -11.81 1.64
N ASN A 247 6.44 -13.10 1.77
CA ASN A 247 7.73 -13.71 1.38
C ASN A 247 8.09 -13.51 -0.10
N GLY A 248 7.14 -13.07 -0.90
CA GLY A 248 7.37 -12.75 -2.30
C GLY A 248 7.58 -11.26 -2.59
N ALA A 249 7.33 -10.37 -1.63
CA ALA A 249 7.33 -8.93 -1.87
C ALA A 249 8.32 -8.16 -0.99
N ALA A 250 8.51 -8.59 0.26
CA ALA A 250 9.44 -7.95 1.16
C ALA A 250 10.83 -8.57 1.03
N ARG A 251 11.88 -7.74 1.24
CA ARG A 251 13.27 -8.23 1.26
C ARG A 251 13.49 -9.28 2.35
N ARG A 252 12.85 -9.10 3.49
CA ARG A 252 12.89 -10.00 4.65
C ARG A 252 11.59 -9.90 5.42
N VAL A 253 11.11 -11.05 5.93
CA VAL A 253 9.94 -11.13 6.80
C VAL A 253 10.32 -11.81 8.10
N ASP A 254 10.19 -11.10 9.21
CA ASP A 254 10.35 -11.65 10.56
C ASP A 254 8.99 -11.72 11.26
N ILE A 255 8.78 -12.74 12.10
CA ILE A 255 7.59 -12.85 12.94
C ILE A 255 8.01 -12.68 14.39
N ARG A 256 7.37 -11.77 15.09
CA ARG A 256 7.55 -11.57 16.53
C ARG A 256 6.32 -12.04 17.27
N LEU A 257 6.51 -12.96 18.20
CA LEU A 257 5.44 -13.43 19.07
C LEU A 257 5.61 -12.76 20.43
N SER A 258 4.58 -12.06 20.89
CA SER A 258 4.53 -11.39 22.18
C SER A 258 3.26 -11.81 22.92
N GLN A 259 3.22 -11.61 24.22
CA GLN A 259 2.08 -11.89 25.09
C GLN A 259 1.72 -10.65 25.90
N GLY A 260 0.45 -10.53 26.25
CA GLY A 260 -0.02 -9.43 27.08
C GLY A 260 -1.10 -8.60 26.40
N ASP A 261 -1.31 -7.38 26.89
CA ASP A 261 -2.22 -6.43 26.27
C ASP A 261 -1.73 -6.07 24.86
N PRO A 262 -2.62 -6.06 23.85
CA PRO A 262 -2.23 -5.76 22.47
C PRO A 262 -1.50 -4.41 22.27
N ALA A 263 -1.88 -3.38 23.01
CA ALA A 263 -1.20 -2.09 22.93
C ALA A 263 0.21 -2.17 23.57
N ASP A 264 0.36 -2.90 24.68
CA ASP A 264 1.66 -3.14 25.32
C ASP A 264 2.61 -3.91 24.39
N GLN A 265 2.09 -4.88 23.65
CA GLN A 265 2.88 -5.63 22.68
C GLN A 265 3.46 -4.71 21.60
N ILE A 266 2.64 -3.83 21.02
CA ILE A 266 3.06 -2.86 20.00
C ILE A 266 4.11 -1.91 20.60
N ILE A 267 3.84 -1.32 21.76
CA ILE A 267 4.73 -0.35 22.41
C ILE A 267 6.08 -0.97 22.73
N THR A 268 6.08 -2.18 23.29
CA THR A 268 7.31 -2.91 23.62
C THR A 268 8.16 -3.18 22.38
N GLU A 269 7.51 -3.61 21.29
CA GLU A 269 8.21 -3.88 20.03
C GLU A 269 8.76 -2.60 19.40
N LEU A 270 8.00 -1.50 19.41
CA LEU A 270 8.45 -0.19 18.93
C LEU A 270 9.63 0.36 19.75
N ALA A 271 9.60 0.19 21.05
CA ALA A 271 10.69 0.64 21.94
C ALA A 271 11.99 -0.15 21.71
N GLY A 272 11.89 -1.44 21.41
CA GLY A 272 13.03 -2.32 21.17
C GLY A 272 13.51 -2.38 19.74
N GLY A 273 12.67 -2.03 18.78
CA GLY A 273 12.92 -2.16 17.34
C GLY A 273 13.31 -0.84 16.66
N ARG A 274 13.90 -0.97 15.47
CA ARG A 274 14.18 0.18 14.59
C ARG A 274 13.26 0.09 13.38
N TYR A 275 12.10 0.67 13.49
CA TYR A 275 11.09 0.69 12.44
C TYR A 275 10.90 2.11 11.91
N ASP A 276 10.52 2.23 10.65
CA ASP A 276 10.27 3.49 9.95
C ASP A 276 8.78 3.70 9.70
N LEU A 277 8.00 2.62 9.71
CA LEU A 277 6.54 2.64 9.56
C LEU A 277 5.91 1.66 10.56
N LEU A 278 4.88 2.13 11.26
CA LEU A 278 3.94 1.27 11.98
C LEU A 278 2.67 1.11 11.13
N VAL A 279 2.23 -0.13 10.92
CA VAL A 279 0.97 -0.45 10.25
C VAL A 279 0.05 -1.12 11.24
N VAL A 280 -1.14 -0.56 11.43
CA VAL A 280 -2.16 -1.09 12.35
C VAL A 280 -3.49 -1.18 11.63
N ALA A 281 -4.10 -2.36 11.66
CA ALA A 281 -5.47 -2.55 11.17
C ALA A 281 -6.47 -1.96 12.17
N ALA A 282 -7.38 -1.10 11.68
CA ALA A 282 -8.44 -0.52 12.47
C ALA A 282 -9.69 -1.40 12.44
N GLU A 283 -10.41 -1.42 13.55
CA GLU A 283 -11.84 -1.73 13.58
C GLU A 283 -12.67 -0.58 13.01
N ALA A 284 -13.97 -0.81 12.83
CA ALA A 284 -14.87 0.19 12.26
C ALA A 284 -14.83 1.53 13.01
N GLU A 285 -14.74 1.49 14.33
CA GLU A 285 -14.79 2.68 15.19
C GLU A 285 -13.42 3.30 15.49
N GLY A 286 -12.33 2.57 15.23
CA GLY A 286 -10.95 3.06 15.42
C GLY A 286 -10.50 3.22 16.88
N ASP A 287 -11.26 2.69 17.84
CA ASP A 287 -11.00 2.85 19.30
C ASP A 287 -9.66 2.24 19.72
N PHE A 288 -9.37 1.04 19.22
CA PHE A 288 -8.12 0.36 19.54
C PHE A 288 -6.93 1.14 18.97
N VAL A 289 -7.04 1.57 17.71
CA VAL A 289 -5.95 2.32 17.06
C VAL A 289 -5.72 3.64 17.79
N TRP A 290 -6.79 4.35 18.14
CA TRP A 290 -6.67 5.58 18.92
C TRP A 290 -6.01 5.35 20.28
N HIS A 291 -6.39 4.29 20.97
CA HIS A 291 -5.76 3.90 22.24
C HIS A 291 -4.26 3.65 22.08
N VAL A 292 -3.85 2.91 21.05
CA VAL A 292 -2.43 2.66 20.74
C VAL A 292 -1.70 3.96 20.44
N LEU A 293 -2.25 4.83 19.58
CA LEU A 293 -1.62 6.10 19.21
C LEU A 293 -1.45 7.04 20.40
N SER A 294 -2.48 7.19 21.22
CA SER A 294 -2.44 8.02 22.44
C SER A 294 -1.40 7.51 23.44
N ARG A 295 -1.22 6.21 23.55
CA ARG A 295 -0.17 5.63 24.38
C ARG A 295 1.23 5.83 23.83
N ILE A 296 1.42 5.62 22.53
CA ILE A 296 2.69 5.85 21.83
C ILE A 296 3.17 7.30 22.07
N GLU A 297 2.26 8.26 21.97
CA GLU A 297 2.59 9.67 22.21
C GLU A 297 2.92 9.97 23.66
N ARG A 298 2.10 9.50 24.59
CA ARG A 298 2.32 9.71 26.02
C ARG A 298 3.62 9.08 26.51
N GLU A 299 3.99 7.93 25.98
CA GLU A 299 5.21 7.20 26.36
C GLU A 299 6.45 7.64 25.53
N GLY A 300 6.25 8.43 24.47
CA GLY A 300 7.34 8.98 23.64
C GLY A 300 8.15 7.92 22.88
N VAL A 301 7.60 6.74 22.64
CA VAL A 301 8.32 5.60 22.05
C VAL A 301 8.45 5.66 20.54
N TRP A 302 7.67 6.53 19.86
CA TRP A 302 7.58 6.61 18.39
C TRP A 302 7.61 8.05 17.88
N PRO A 303 8.62 8.87 18.23
CA PRO A 303 8.65 10.26 17.84
C PRO A 303 8.92 10.43 16.33
N GLY A 304 8.15 11.29 15.69
CA GLY A 304 8.42 11.74 14.32
C GLY A 304 8.27 10.70 13.20
N ARG A 305 7.78 9.50 13.49
CA ARG A 305 7.65 8.43 12.50
C ARG A 305 6.19 8.17 12.10
N PRO A 306 5.92 7.83 10.82
CA PRO A 306 4.57 7.66 10.31
C PRO A 306 3.87 6.43 10.86
N VAL A 307 2.53 6.53 10.92
CA VAL A 307 1.65 5.41 11.26
C VAL A 307 0.60 5.25 10.18
N LEU A 308 0.54 4.09 9.55
CA LEU A 308 -0.51 3.72 8.61
C LEU A 308 -1.64 2.98 9.34
N VAL A 309 -2.78 3.63 9.42
CA VAL A 309 -4.02 3.06 9.93
C VAL A 309 -4.80 2.49 8.75
N VAL A 310 -4.91 1.18 8.68
CA VAL A 310 -5.62 0.53 7.60
C VAL A 310 -7.08 0.32 8.00
N LYS A 311 -7.97 0.93 7.23
CA LYS A 311 -9.41 0.81 7.42
C LYS A 311 -9.95 -0.34 6.59
N PRO A 312 -10.95 -1.10 7.11
CA PRO A 312 -11.67 -2.07 6.29
C PRO A 312 -12.37 -1.35 5.14
N PRO A 313 -12.52 -2.00 3.97
CA PRO A 313 -13.28 -1.39 2.88
C PRO A 313 -14.71 -1.13 3.34
N VAL A 314 -15.22 0.03 3.03
CA VAL A 314 -16.63 0.34 3.20
C VAL A 314 -17.40 -0.61 2.27
N ARG A 315 -18.05 -1.62 2.82
CA ARG A 315 -19.00 -2.42 2.07
C ARG A 315 -20.18 -1.50 1.76
N THR A 316 -20.25 -0.99 0.54
CA THR A 316 -21.50 -0.47 0.02
C THR A 316 -22.48 -1.64 0.08
N ALA A 317 -23.46 -1.57 0.98
CA ALA A 317 -24.56 -2.50 0.97
C ALA A 317 -25.25 -2.29 -0.38
N ASN A 318 -25.04 -3.25 -1.30
CA ASN A 318 -25.90 -3.37 -2.45
C ASN A 318 -27.27 -3.72 -1.88
N TYR A 319 -28.14 -2.71 -1.78
CA TYR A 319 -29.58 -2.94 -1.67
C TYR A 319 -30.01 -3.52 -3.01
N GLU A 320 -30.15 -4.87 -3.07
CA GLU A 320 -31.06 -5.50 -3.99
C GLU A 320 -32.51 -5.29 -3.52
#